data_516016c1d7b4ef141e96447cfcf2179a
#
_entry.id   516016c1d7b4ef141e96447cfcf2179a
#
_cell.length_a   1.000
_cell.length_b   1.000
_cell.length_c   1.000
_cell.angle_alpha   90.00
_cell.angle_beta   90.00
_cell.angle_gamma   90.00
#
_symmetry.space_group_name_H-M   'P 1'
#
loop_
_entity.id
_entity.type
_entity.pdbx_description
1 polymer ?
#
loop_
_entity_poly.entity_id
_entity_poly.type
_entity_poly.pdbx_seq_one_letter_code
_entity_poly.pdbx_strand_id
1 'polypeptide(L)'
;MKAAVLEIAGAGALEERLARTLRDLAAFGEKRAGSPGGAASAAYILARFRAAGIETGIETFRFPAFVLHGSSLRAGARPVVHDVLAYSGCGAVEGLLAHVGTGEPADYDGRDFAGRVVLVERNVTYHRSAQYREAVARGALGLVYVSHAPDNLVQIGTIADPEGGLGRIPAVSVGERDGRELIAQARNGDTVASLRVDASVEPGTGQNVVGRLPGKGPALLIGAHHDTWHAGSTDNGTGVAVLIELAEQMARAPGRRPIAFVAYDGEELGLFGGYDFLRKHVIGMKEKFAAFLNLEIPGAGADDIRALAHTHALEGPLRSTALDELYPVCVGMEMVPALFGGVVPTDIQGAYRWGMPGASTACDTPWYHTAADTPDKVDIPFLAKAAARWRRAVTALDATDDEAFAQPDPHLWCLQIEATPEDGGLRVKARASMPDGAPAAGATVEIWLDVDDYTRAFRAELRSDDRGEASVLVPAQALRRGGGGRYVHVTAGDRWPMAERILALI
;
A
#
# COMPACT_ATOMS: atom_id res chain seq x y z
N MET A 1 3.35 42.53 13.52
CA MET A 1 3.99 42.04 14.75
C MET A 1 3.07 41.09 15.55
N LYS A 2 1.87 41.50 16.01
CA LYS A 2 0.95 40.57 16.73
C LYS A 2 0.51 39.33 15.92
N ALA A 3 0.25 39.47 14.63
CA ALA A 3 -0.10 38.34 13.78
C ALA A 3 1.07 37.34 13.62
N ALA A 4 2.29 37.81 13.39
CA ALA A 4 3.47 36.95 13.27
C ALA A 4 3.81 36.25 14.61
N VAL A 5 3.61 36.91 15.76
CA VAL A 5 3.82 36.31 17.08
C VAL A 5 2.77 35.24 17.38
N LEU A 6 1.52 35.45 16.96
CA LEU A 6 0.44 34.45 17.07
C LEU A 6 0.67 33.25 16.11
N GLU A 7 1.21 33.50 14.92
CA GLU A 7 1.55 32.46 13.96
C GLU A 7 2.70 31.58 14.45
N ILE A 8 3.77 32.19 15.02
CA ILE A 8 4.90 31.48 15.62
C ILE A 8 4.47 30.68 16.86
N ALA A 9 3.64 31.23 17.73
CA ALA A 9 3.12 30.52 18.90
C ALA A 9 2.19 29.35 18.49
N GLY A 10 1.43 29.51 17.42
CA GLY A 10 0.59 28.45 16.85
C GLY A 10 1.40 27.31 16.22
N ALA A 11 2.52 27.63 15.55
CA ALA A 11 3.41 26.65 14.95
C ALA A 11 4.11 25.78 16.01
N GLY A 12 4.71 26.38 17.06
CA GLY A 12 5.33 25.65 18.15
C GLY A 12 4.36 24.71 18.88
N ALA A 13 3.11 25.15 19.08
CA ALA A 13 2.08 24.28 19.65
C ALA A 13 1.69 23.11 18.75
N LEU A 14 1.72 23.29 17.43
CA LEU A 14 1.46 22.20 16.46
C LEU A 14 2.61 21.18 16.47
N GLU A 15 3.85 21.64 16.43
CA GLU A 15 5.04 20.80 16.52
C GLU A 15 5.03 19.93 17.78
N GLU A 16 4.70 20.53 18.93
CA GLU A 16 4.61 19.78 20.21
C GLU A 16 3.52 18.70 20.17
N ARG A 17 2.34 18.99 19.60
CA ARG A 17 1.27 17.99 19.45
C ARG A 17 1.67 16.83 18.54
N LEU A 18 2.27 17.13 17.38
CA LEU A 18 2.75 16.11 16.45
C LEU A 18 3.85 15.24 17.10
N ALA A 19 4.85 15.87 17.73
CA ALA A 19 5.90 15.15 18.44
C ALA A 19 5.38 14.27 19.57
N ARG A 20 4.35 14.71 20.30
CA ARG A 20 3.69 13.90 21.33
C ARG A 20 2.98 12.71 20.71
N THR A 21 2.19 12.91 19.67
CA THR A 21 1.48 11.82 18.98
C THR A 21 2.45 10.76 18.49
N LEU A 22 3.59 11.15 17.89
CA LEU A 22 4.62 10.22 17.44
C LEU A 22 5.23 9.39 18.60
N ARG A 23 5.55 10.06 19.73
CA ARG A 23 6.05 9.33 20.92
C ARG A 23 5.02 8.36 21.49
N ASP A 24 3.76 8.77 21.56
CA ASP A 24 2.67 7.92 22.07
C ASP A 24 2.49 6.68 21.17
N LEU A 25 2.48 6.85 19.84
CA LEU A 25 2.39 5.74 18.88
C LEU A 25 3.61 4.81 18.95
N ALA A 26 4.82 5.37 19.03
CA ALA A 26 6.05 4.58 19.12
C ALA A 26 6.13 3.76 20.40
N ALA A 27 5.50 4.21 21.49
CA ALA A 27 5.47 3.48 22.75
C ALA A 27 4.70 2.14 22.68
N PHE A 28 3.85 1.94 21.66
CA PHE A 28 3.18 0.67 21.41
C PHE A 28 4.08 -0.37 20.75
N GLY A 29 5.29 0.01 20.33
CA GLY A 29 6.22 -0.86 19.60
C GLY A 29 5.74 -1.16 18.19
N GLU A 30 5.93 -2.40 17.74
CA GLU A 30 5.46 -2.85 16.44
C GLU A 30 3.93 -2.95 16.44
N LYS A 31 3.31 -2.37 15.39
CA LYS A 31 1.86 -2.23 15.29
C LYS A 31 1.26 -3.06 14.14
N ARG A 32 1.79 -4.26 13.89
CA ARG A 32 1.26 -5.13 12.82
C ARG A 32 -0.23 -5.40 13.00
N ALA A 33 -0.93 -5.52 11.89
CA ALA A 33 -2.35 -5.88 11.87
C ALA A 33 -2.60 -7.17 12.67
N GLY A 34 -3.62 -7.13 13.52
CA GLY A 34 -3.98 -8.24 14.41
C GLY A 34 -3.09 -8.41 15.64
N SER A 35 -2.05 -7.59 15.82
CA SER A 35 -1.17 -7.62 16.98
C SER A 35 -1.71 -6.79 18.17
N PRO A 36 -1.21 -7.02 19.40
CA PRO A 36 -1.53 -6.15 20.54
C PRO A 36 -1.13 -4.68 20.30
N GLY A 37 0.01 -4.42 19.64
CA GLY A 37 0.45 -3.07 19.29
C GLY A 37 -0.49 -2.40 18.29
N GLY A 38 -0.95 -3.12 17.26
CA GLY A 38 -1.97 -2.64 16.33
C GLY A 38 -3.28 -2.29 17.02
N ALA A 39 -3.78 -3.16 17.92
CA ALA A 39 -4.97 -2.89 18.71
C ALA A 39 -4.81 -1.67 19.63
N ALA A 40 -3.65 -1.47 20.24
CA ALA A 40 -3.34 -0.30 21.07
C ALA A 40 -3.33 1.00 20.23
N SER A 41 -2.74 0.97 19.03
CA SER A 41 -2.77 2.07 18.07
C SER A 41 -4.20 2.43 17.68
N ALA A 42 -5.01 1.46 17.29
CA ALA A 42 -6.42 1.66 16.96
C ALA A 42 -7.20 2.30 18.12
N ALA A 43 -7.02 1.79 19.35
CA ALA A 43 -7.65 2.34 20.54
C ALA A 43 -7.23 3.79 20.82
N TYR A 44 -5.95 4.11 20.65
CA TYR A 44 -5.42 5.47 20.81
C TYR A 44 -6.06 6.44 19.79
N ILE A 45 -6.09 6.08 18.51
CA ILE A 45 -6.68 6.92 17.44
C ILE A 45 -8.17 7.12 17.69
N LEU A 46 -8.90 6.05 18.04
CA LEU A 46 -10.31 6.08 18.42
C LEU A 46 -10.57 7.07 19.56
N ALA A 47 -9.74 7.03 20.61
CA ALA A 47 -9.86 7.92 21.75
C ALA A 47 -9.63 9.39 21.36
N ARG A 48 -8.66 9.66 20.48
CA ARG A 48 -8.36 11.02 19.96
C ARG A 48 -9.53 11.58 19.16
N PHE A 49 -10.11 10.79 18.25
CA PHE A 49 -11.27 11.19 17.46
C PHE A 49 -12.50 11.45 18.36
N ARG A 50 -12.77 10.59 19.36
CA ARG A 50 -13.86 10.80 20.32
C ARG A 50 -13.67 12.07 21.14
N ALA A 51 -12.46 12.34 21.58
CA ALA A 51 -12.16 13.55 22.35
C ALA A 51 -12.37 14.83 21.52
N ALA A 52 -12.22 14.76 20.22
CA ALA A 52 -12.53 15.85 19.29
C ALA A 52 -14.03 15.97 18.95
N GLY A 53 -14.89 15.10 19.47
CA GLY A 53 -16.33 15.10 19.18
C GLY A 53 -16.71 14.50 17.82
N ILE A 54 -15.81 13.73 17.21
CA ILE A 54 -16.05 13.06 15.92
C ILE A 54 -16.84 11.78 16.15
N GLU A 55 -17.89 11.56 15.35
CA GLU A 55 -18.56 10.26 15.31
C GLU A 55 -17.57 9.20 14.82
N THR A 56 -17.30 8.19 15.66
CA THR A 56 -16.21 7.27 15.35
C THR A 56 -16.47 5.84 15.85
N GLY A 57 -15.90 4.87 15.14
CA GLY A 57 -15.95 3.46 15.45
C GLY A 57 -14.76 2.68 14.92
N ILE A 58 -14.67 1.42 15.35
CA ILE A 58 -13.74 0.43 14.78
C ILE A 58 -14.53 -0.45 13.83
N GLU A 59 -14.01 -0.60 12.60
CA GLU A 59 -14.50 -1.56 11.61
C GLU A 59 -13.49 -2.70 11.49
N THR A 60 -13.91 -3.90 11.84
CA THR A 60 -13.07 -5.09 11.75
C THR A 60 -13.17 -5.74 10.37
N PHE A 61 -12.07 -6.34 9.92
CA PHE A 61 -11.99 -7.13 8.71
C PHE A 61 -11.13 -8.37 8.93
N ARG A 62 -11.32 -9.38 8.08
CA ARG A 62 -10.49 -10.60 8.08
C ARG A 62 -9.43 -10.47 7.00
N PHE A 63 -8.23 -10.99 7.31
CA PHE A 63 -7.14 -11.04 6.34
C PHE A 63 -6.27 -12.29 6.56
N PRO A 64 -5.47 -12.73 5.55
CA PRO A 64 -4.55 -13.84 5.68
C PRO A 64 -3.28 -13.38 6.41
N ALA A 65 -3.22 -13.54 7.74
CA ALA A 65 -2.09 -13.11 8.55
C ALA A 65 -0.86 -13.99 8.32
N PHE A 66 0.29 -13.38 8.05
CA PHE A 66 1.57 -14.06 7.97
C PHE A 66 2.12 -14.36 9.37
N VAL A 67 2.44 -15.63 9.64
CA VAL A 67 3.02 -16.10 10.91
C VAL A 67 4.36 -16.76 10.63
N LEU A 68 5.44 -16.17 11.16
CA LEU A 68 6.78 -16.72 11.06
C LEU A 68 7.05 -17.65 12.27
N HIS A 69 7.44 -18.89 12.01
CA HIS A 69 7.80 -19.89 13.02
C HIS A 69 9.31 -19.99 13.20
N GLY A 70 10.09 -19.74 12.15
CA GLY A 70 11.54 -19.75 12.22
C GLY A 70 12.21 -19.56 10.87
N SER A 71 13.48 -19.15 10.91
CA SER A 71 14.27 -18.97 9.70
C SER A 71 15.75 -19.16 9.96
N SER A 72 16.51 -19.41 8.92
CA SER A 72 17.98 -19.41 8.95
C SER A 72 18.56 -19.07 7.58
N LEU A 73 19.65 -18.30 7.59
CA LEU A 73 20.48 -18.02 6.41
C LEU A 73 21.93 -18.29 6.74
N ARG A 74 22.62 -19.03 5.88
CA ARG A 74 24.06 -19.28 5.95
C ARG A 74 24.69 -19.09 4.58
N ALA A 75 25.91 -18.56 4.57
CA ALA A 75 26.77 -18.52 3.40
C ALA A 75 28.01 -19.40 3.69
N GLY A 76 28.08 -20.56 3.10
CA GLY A 76 29.00 -21.63 3.55
C GLY A 76 28.76 -21.97 5.02
N ALA A 77 29.80 -21.91 5.83
CA ALA A 77 29.71 -22.16 7.27
C ALA A 77 29.21 -20.94 8.09
N ARG A 78 29.20 -19.73 7.55
CA ARG A 78 28.89 -18.49 8.27
C ARG A 78 27.36 -18.25 8.37
N PRO A 79 26.79 -18.10 9.57
CA PRO A 79 25.44 -17.59 9.72
C PRO A 79 25.39 -16.10 9.35
N VAL A 80 24.28 -15.67 8.73
CA VAL A 80 24.06 -14.29 8.31
C VAL A 80 22.84 -13.75 9.04
N VAL A 81 22.96 -12.53 9.59
CA VAL A 81 21.85 -11.82 10.23
C VAL A 81 20.85 -11.43 9.15
N HIS A 82 19.58 -11.75 9.36
CA HIS A 82 18.52 -11.55 8.38
C HIS A 82 17.17 -11.42 9.04
N ASP A 83 16.21 -10.84 8.31
CA ASP A 83 14.79 -10.92 8.58
C ASP A 83 14.05 -11.56 7.40
N VAL A 84 12.91 -12.18 7.67
CA VAL A 84 12.09 -12.80 6.63
C VAL A 84 11.18 -11.75 6.00
N LEU A 85 11.15 -11.68 4.68
CA LEU A 85 10.15 -10.88 3.99
C LEU A 85 8.77 -11.53 4.18
N ALA A 86 7.80 -10.75 4.64
CA ALA A 86 6.46 -11.28 4.91
C ALA A 86 5.84 -11.90 3.64
N TYR A 87 5.12 -12.99 3.83
CA TYR A 87 4.63 -13.89 2.79
C TYR A 87 5.71 -14.58 1.95
N SER A 88 6.94 -14.64 2.44
CA SER A 88 7.98 -15.52 1.89
C SER A 88 7.45 -16.94 1.68
N GLY A 89 7.94 -17.62 0.65
CA GLY A 89 7.74 -19.06 0.51
C GLY A 89 8.33 -19.82 1.69
N CYS A 90 7.68 -20.92 2.05
CA CYS A 90 8.13 -21.85 3.08
C CYS A 90 9.00 -22.94 2.47
N GLY A 91 10.07 -23.33 3.17
CA GLY A 91 10.95 -24.44 2.76
C GLY A 91 12.40 -24.21 3.13
N ALA A 92 13.22 -25.19 2.76
CA ALA A 92 14.66 -25.15 2.89
C ALA A 92 15.29 -25.39 1.52
N VAL A 93 16.21 -24.51 1.15
CA VAL A 93 16.92 -24.57 -0.14
C VAL A 93 18.41 -24.40 0.06
N GLU A 94 19.18 -24.99 -0.82
CA GLU A 94 20.62 -24.84 -0.89
C GLU A 94 21.03 -24.64 -2.35
N GLY A 95 21.82 -23.62 -2.61
CA GLY A 95 22.26 -23.29 -3.96
C GLY A 95 23.40 -22.30 -3.98
N LEU A 96 24.10 -22.22 -5.12
CA LEU A 96 25.13 -21.22 -5.31
C LEU A 96 24.53 -19.81 -5.27
N LEU A 97 25.21 -18.89 -4.59
CA LEU A 97 24.87 -17.48 -4.60
C LEU A 97 25.07 -16.89 -6.01
N ALA A 98 24.14 -16.07 -6.42
CA ALA A 98 24.24 -15.31 -7.67
C ALA A 98 23.73 -13.88 -7.49
N HIS A 99 24.58 -12.89 -7.78
CA HIS A 99 24.19 -11.48 -7.74
C HIS A 99 23.50 -11.08 -9.04
N VAL A 100 22.30 -10.54 -8.93
CA VAL A 100 21.48 -10.12 -10.06
C VAL A 100 21.64 -8.63 -10.38
N GLY A 101 21.89 -7.80 -9.39
CA GLY A 101 21.82 -6.34 -9.48
C GLY A 101 20.58 -5.84 -8.75
N THR A 102 19.84 -4.93 -9.37
CA THR A 102 18.61 -4.35 -8.80
C THR A 102 17.36 -5.19 -9.05
N GLY A 103 17.49 -6.35 -9.69
CA GLY A 103 16.41 -7.33 -9.87
C GLY A 103 15.35 -6.94 -10.89
N GLU A 104 15.65 -5.98 -11.76
CA GLU A 104 14.82 -5.65 -12.91
C GLU A 104 14.93 -6.73 -14.00
N PRO A 105 13.95 -6.90 -14.90
CA PRO A 105 13.99 -7.92 -15.94
C PRO A 105 15.30 -7.91 -16.75
N ALA A 106 15.85 -6.72 -17.06
CA ALA A 106 17.08 -6.57 -17.81
C ALA A 106 18.32 -7.13 -17.07
N ASP A 107 18.31 -7.16 -15.73
CA ASP A 107 19.42 -7.68 -14.92
C ASP A 107 19.56 -9.20 -15.07
N TYR A 108 18.51 -9.88 -15.52
CA TYR A 108 18.48 -11.33 -15.73
C TYR A 108 18.83 -11.75 -17.17
N ASP A 109 18.83 -10.82 -18.14
CA ASP A 109 18.99 -11.14 -19.55
C ASP A 109 20.38 -11.76 -19.86
N GLY A 110 20.35 -12.83 -20.65
CA GLY A 110 21.55 -13.55 -21.05
C GLY A 110 22.25 -14.36 -19.94
N ARG A 111 21.63 -14.52 -18.77
CA ARG A 111 22.18 -15.24 -17.62
C ARG A 111 21.20 -16.29 -17.13
N ASP A 112 21.74 -17.39 -16.58
CA ASP A 112 20.94 -18.47 -15.98
C ASP A 112 21.00 -18.40 -14.46
N PHE A 113 19.84 -18.25 -13.86
CA PHE A 113 19.65 -18.21 -12.40
C PHE A 113 18.85 -19.41 -11.86
N ALA A 114 18.48 -20.34 -12.72
CA ALA A 114 17.80 -21.56 -12.29
C ALA A 114 18.67 -22.34 -11.29
N GLY A 115 18.06 -22.78 -10.19
CA GLY A 115 18.77 -23.53 -9.16
C GLY A 115 19.73 -22.72 -8.27
N ARG A 116 19.67 -21.39 -8.30
CA ARG A 116 20.50 -20.49 -7.51
C ARG A 116 19.73 -19.78 -6.41
N VAL A 117 20.44 -19.35 -5.35
CA VAL A 117 19.96 -18.38 -4.38
C VAL A 117 20.40 -16.99 -4.88
N VAL A 118 19.45 -16.15 -5.27
CA VAL A 118 19.75 -14.85 -5.88
C VAL A 118 19.84 -13.74 -4.84
N LEU A 119 20.79 -12.84 -5.06
CA LEU A 119 20.98 -11.60 -4.31
C LEU A 119 20.46 -10.45 -5.17
N VAL A 120 19.48 -9.72 -4.66
CA VAL A 120 18.94 -8.49 -5.30
C VAL A 120 19.15 -7.31 -4.38
N GLU A 121 19.63 -6.19 -4.94
CA GLU A 121 19.82 -4.95 -4.20
C GLU A 121 18.51 -4.16 -4.17
N ARG A 122 18.29 -3.42 -3.08
CA ARG A 122 17.14 -2.52 -2.96
C ARG A 122 17.06 -1.59 -4.17
N ASN A 123 15.86 -1.52 -4.74
CA ASN A 123 15.53 -0.57 -5.80
C ASN A 123 14.31 0.27 -5.37
N VAL A 124 14.46 1.58 -5.35
CA VAL A 124 13.39 2.51 -4.90
C VAL A 124 12.25 2.55 -5.91
N THR A 125 12.56 2.37 -7.19
CA THR A 125 11.61 2.48 -8.30
C THR A 125 11.13 1.13 -8.86
N TYR A 126 11.62 0.02 -8.33
CA TYR A 126 11.15 -1.32 -8.71
C TYR A 126 10.86 -2.13 -7.45
N HIS A 127 9.60 -2.20 -7.10
CA HIS A 127 9.17 -2.71 -5.79
C HIS A 127 9.66 -4.14 -5.53
N ARG A 128 10.03 -4.46 -4.28
CA ARG A 128 10.55 -5.78 -3.85
C ARG A 128 9.65 -6.96 -4.24
N SER A 129 8.31 -6.75 -4.29
CA SER A 129 7.38 -7.78 -4.79
C SER A 129 7.57 -8.07 -6.28
N ALA A 130 7.91 -7.05 -7.08
CA ALA A 130 8.22 -7.22 -8.49
C ALA A 130 9.57 -7.94 -8.67
N GLN A 131 10.59 -7.55 -7.90
CA GLN A 131 11.89 -8.25 -7.86
C GLN A 131 11.73 -9.73 -7.49
N TYR A 132 10.87 -10.02 -6.50
CA TYR A 132 10.58 -11.39 -6.09
C TYR A 132 9.90 -12.19 -7.20
N ARG A 133 8.87 -11.64 -7.84
CA ARG A 133 8.17 -12.31 -8.96
C ARG A 133 9.11 -12.60 -10.11
N GLU A 134 10.03 -11.68 -10.43
CA GLU A 134 11.02 -11.89 -11.46
C GLU A 134 11.99 -13.03 -11.09
N ALA A 135 12.50 -13.06 -9.87
CA ALA A 135 13.35 -14.16 -9.39
C ALA A 135 12.65 -15.53 -9.49
N VAL A 136 11.37 -15.60 -9.10
CA VAL A 136 10.55 -16.81 -9.25
C VAL A 136 10.41 -17.22 -10.72
N ALA A 137 10.11 -16.27 -11.61
CA ALA A 137 9.94 -16.53 -13.04
C ALA A 137 11.24 -17.03 -13.69
N ARG A 138 12.40 -16.65 -13.17
CA ARG A 138 13.73 -17.10 -13.64
C ARG A 138 14.23 -18.38 -12.96
N GLY A 139 13.39 -19.05 -12.16
CA GLY A 139 13.72 -20.36 -11.56
C GLY A 139 14.69 -20.30 -10.39
N ALA A 140 14.85 -19.16 -9.73
CA ALA A 140 15.63 -19.04 -8.51
C ALA A 140 15.08 -19.97 -7.40
N LEU A 141 15.94 -20.55 -6.58
CA LEU A 141 15.57 -21.37 -5.42
C LEU A 141 15.16 -20.52 -4.21
N GLY A 142 15.77 -19.35 -4.05
CA GLY A 142 15.54 -18.45 -2.95
C GLY A 142 16.02 -17.05 -3.28
N LEU A 143 15.56 -16.05 -2.53
CA LEU A 143 15.92 -14.66 -2.70
C LEU A 143 16.50 -14.09 -1.41
N VAL A 144 17.62 -13.37 -1.51
CA VAL A 144 18.20 -12.54 -0.46
C VAL A 144 18.16 -11.08 -0.94
N TYR A 145 17.33 -10.29 -0.28
CA TYR A 145 17.20 -8.87 -0.53
C TYR A 145 18.24 -8.10 0.27
N VAL A 146 19.02 -7.26 -0.39
CA VAL A 146 20.08 -6.46 0.24
C VAL A 146 19.56 -5.07 0.55
N SER A 147 19.43 -4.75 1.82
CA SER A 147 19.07 -3.42 2.31
C SER A 147 20.15 -2.39 1.97
N HIS A 148 19.74 -1.11 1.78
CA HIS A 148 20.66 0.02 1.69
C HIS A 148 20.57 0.91 2.94
N ALA A 149 19.92 0.45 4.00
CA ALA A 149 19.83 1.18 5.24
C ALA A 149 21.20 1.30 5.93
N PRO A 150 21.52 2.41 6.58
CA PRO A 150 22.80 2.62 7.24
C PRO A 150 23.02 1.62 8.39
N ASP A 151 24.27 1.57 8.90
CA ASP A 151 24.64 0.77 10.08
C ASP A 151 24.34 -0.74 9.97
N ASN A 152 24.23 -1.25 8.75
CA ASN A 152 23.88 -2.64 8.49
C ASN A 152 22.46 -3.04 8.97
N LEU A 153 21.55 -2.06 9.05
CA LEU A 153 20.16 -2.32 9.41
C LEU A 153 19.49 -3.19 8.35
N VAL A 154 18.73 -4.16 8.83
CA VAL A 154 17.92 -5.01 7.95
C VAL A 154 16.60 -4.28 7.66
N GLN A 155 16.27 -4.13 6.40
CA GLN A 155 14.99 -3.59 5.95
C GLN A 155 14.00 -4.73 5.75
N ILE A 156 12.90 -4.74 6.49
CA ILE A 156 11.82 -5.71 6.34
C ILE A 156 10.78 -5.25 5.32
N GLY A 157 9.78 -6.05 5.04
CA GLY A 157 8.61 -5.70 4.24
C GLY A 157 7.94 -6.91 3.64
N THR A 158 6.92 -6.68 2.86
CA THR A 158 6.07 -7.71 2.25
C THR A 158 6.47 -8.00 0.81
N ILE A 159 6.43 -9.27 0.45
CA ILE A 159 6.44 -9.73 -0.94
C ILE A 159 5.04 -10.24 -1.25
N ALA A 160 4.20 -9.38 -1.80
CA ALA A 160 2.84 -9.79 -2.16
C ALA A 160 2.87 -10.83 -3.29
N ASP A 161 2.26 -11.99 -3.03
CA ASP A 161 1.87 -12.92 -4.10
C ASP A 161 0.46 -12.53 -4.58
N PRO A 162 0.23 -12.40 -5.89
CA PRO A 162 -1.10 -12.12 -6.42
C PRO A 162 -2.17 -13.16 -6.01
N GLU A 163 -1.74 -14.35 -5.61
CA GLU A 163 -2.64 -15.42 -5.19
C GLU A 163 -3.03 -15.36 -3.71
N GLY A 164 -2.44 -14.43 -2.93
CA GLY A 164 -2.85 -14.17 -1.54
C GLY A 164 -2.43 -15.24 -0.53
N GLY A 165 -1.32 -15.93 -0.77
CA GLY A 165 -0.75 -16.95 0.10
C GLY A 165 0.73 -16.74 0.36
N LEU A 166 1.41 -17.78 0.86
CA LEU A 166 2.86 -17.81 0.87
C LEU A 166 3.40 -17.82 -0.56
N GLY A 167 4.50 -17.12 -0.78
CA GLY A 167 5.23 -17.14 -2.03
C GLY A 167 5.79 -18.53 -2.38
N ARG A 168 6.39 -18.66 -3.56
CA ARG A 168 6.86 -19.95 -4.08
C ARG A 168 8.26 -20.33 -3.62
N ILE A 169 9.10 -19.33 -3.29
CA ILE A 169 10.48 -19.54 -2.85
C ILE A 169 10.75 -18.78 -1.56
N PRO A 170 11.65 -19.28 -0.67
CA PRO A 170 12.06 -18.56 0.52
C PRO A 170 12.71 -17.22 0.17
N ALA A 171 12.37 -16.17 0.92
CA ALA A 171 12.91 -14.84 0.72
C ALA A 171 13.21 -14.14 2.06
N VAL A 172 14.41 -13.61 2.18
CA VAL A 172 14.89 -12.89 3.37
C VAL A 172 15.56 -11.60 2.98
N SER A 173 15.72 -10.70 3.94
CA SER A 173 16.47 -9.46 3.82
C SER A 173 17.69 -9.49 4.71
N VAL A 174 18.78 -8.84 4.27
CA VAL A 174 20.04 -8.67 5.01
C VAL A 174 20.45 -7.20 5.00
N GLY A 175 21.26 -6.79 5.98
CA GLY A 175 21.82 -5.45 6.02
C GLY A 175 22.84 -5.22 4.89
N GLU A 176 23.14 -3.95 4.62
CA GLU A 176 23.99 -3.52 3.50
C GLU A 176 25.40 -4.15 3.55
N ARG A 177 26.06 -4.11 4.72
CA ARG A 177 27.41 -4.65 4.88
C ARG A 177 27.44 -6.16 4.63
N ASP A 178 26.54 -6.91 5.26
CA ASP A 178 26.46 -8.36 5.05
C ASP A 178 26.08 -8.68 3.59
N GLY A 179 25.20 -7.91 2.99
CA GLY A 179 24.83 -8.03 1.58
C GLY A 179 26.00 -7.81 0.62
N ARG A 180 26.82 -6.78 0.86
CA ARG A 180 28.04 -6.53 0.07
C ARG A 180 29.06 -7.68 0.17
N GLU A 181 29.19 -8.27 1.36
CA GLU A 181 30.04 -9.46 1.54
C GLU A 181 29.50 -10.67 0.75
N LEU A 182 28.18 -10.91 0.79
CA LEU A 182 27.54 -11.96 0.01
C LEU A 182 27.67 -11.72 -1.49
N ILE A 183 27.54 -10.48 -1.97
CA ILE A 183 27.75 -10.12 -3.38
C ILE A 183 29.20 -10.39 -3.80
N ALA A 184 30.18 -10.04 -2.96
CA ALA A 184 31.59 -10.33 -3.25
C ALA A 184 31.83 -11.85 -3.33
N GLN A 185 31.23 -12.64 -2.44
CA GLN A 185 31.31 -14.10 -2.48
C GLN A 185 30.62 -14.68 -3.73
N ALA A 186 29.43 -14.15 -4.11
CA ALA A 186 28.74 -14.59 -5.32
C ALA A 186 29.57 -14.36 -6.59
N ARG A 187 30.36 -13.28 -6.66
CA ARG A 187 31.29 -13.01 -7.76
C ARG A 187 32.43 -14.01 -7.88
N ASN A 188 32.84 -14.63 -6.78
CA ASN A 188 33.85 -15.70 -6.79
C ASN A 188 33.26 -17.02 -7.33
N GLY A 189 31.93 -17.19 -7.27
CA GLY A 189 31.22 -18.25 -7.98
C GLY A 189 31.13 -19.60 -7.27
N ASP A 190 31.67 -19.76 -6.04
CA ASP A 190 31.78 -21.03 -5.33
C ASP A 190 31.02 -21.08 -3.98
N THR A 191 30.44 -19.97 -3.54
CA THR A 191 29.74 -19.92 -2.25
C THR A 191 28.34 -20.48 -2.35
N VAL A 192 28.07 -21.52 -1.58
CA VAL A 192 26.75 -22.11 -1.40
C VAL A 192 26.04 -21.38 -0.26
N ALA A 193 24.82 -20.92 -0.51
CA ALA A 193 23.90 -20.43 0.52
C ALA A 193 22.89 -21.50 0.90
N SER A 194 22.64 -21.64 2.20
CA SER A 194 21.52 -22.43 2.73
C SER A 194 20.51 -21.46 3.36
N LEU A 195 19.29 -21.47 2.86
CA LEU A 195 18.20 -20.61 3.29
C LEU A 195 17.00 -21.46 3.69
N ARG A 196 16.49 -21.24 4.91
CA ARG A 196 15.27 -21.88 5.40
C ARG A 196 14.31 -20.82 5.92
N VAL A 197 13.04 -20.96 5.55
CA VAL A 197 11.91 -20.24 6.13
C VAL A 197 10.84 -21.25 6.51
N ASP A 198 10.31 -21.10 7.72
CA ASP A 198 9.20 -21.86 8.26
C ASP A 198 8.11 -20.88 8.67
N ALA A 199 7.02 -20.84 7.93
CA ALA A 199 5.97 -19.87 8.08
C ALA A 199 4.61 -20.45 7.68
N SER A 200 3.53 -19.83 8.16
CA SER A 200 2.15 -20.16 7.76
C SER A 200 1.36 -18.89 7.47
N VAL A 201 0.22 -19.07 6.84
CA VAL A 201 -0.82 -18.05 6.72
C VAL A 201 -2.02 -18.51 7.54
N GLU A 202 -2.47 -17.65 8.45
CA GLU A 202 -3.55 -17.92 9.38
C GLU A 202 -4.64 -16.86 9.27
N PRO A 203 -5.91 -17.16 9.62
CA PRO A 203 -6.95 -16.15 9.66
C PRO A 203 -6.64 -15.06 10.70
N GLY A 204 -6.38 -13.84 10.25
CA GLY A 204 -6.18 -12.64 11.08
C GLY A 204 -7.41 -11.75 11.13
N THR A 205 -7.40 -10.80 12.06
CA THR A 205 -8.43 -9.75 12.16
C THR A 205 -7.75 -8.41 12.32
N GLY A 206 -7.99 -7.52 11.36
CA GLY A 206 -7.53 -6.12 11.39
C GLY A 206 -8.62 -5.17 11.87
N GLN A 207 -8.24 -3.93 12.17
CA GLN A 207 -9.09 -2.92 12.80
C GLN A 207 -8.89 -1.54 12.14
N ASN A 208 -9.73 -1.17 11.19
CA ASN A 208 -9.79 0.20 10.71
C ASN A 208 -10.47 1.10 11.76
N VAL A 209 -9.92 2.28 11.99
CA VAL A 209 -10.57 3.31 12.81
C VAL A 209 -11.21 4.34 11.89
N VAL A 210 -12.52 4.49 11.96
CA VAL A 210 -13.29 5.39 11.08
C VAL A 210 -13.90 6.50 11.89
N GLY A 211 -13.60 7.75 11.51
CA GLY A 211 -14.20 8.96 12.05
C GLY A 211 -15.00 9.70 10.97
N ARG A 212 -16.15 10.28 11.31
CA ARG A 212 -17.00 11.00 10.36
C ARG A 212 -17.38 12.38 10.87
N LEU A 213 -17.22 13.39 10.01
CA LEU A 213 -17.78 14.72 10.19
C LEU A 213 -18.94 14.90 9.21
N PRO A 214 -20.07 15.44 9.67
CA PRO A 214 -21.23 15.67 8.82
C PRO A 214 -20.99 16.80 7.83
N GLY A 215 -21.73 16.80 6.73
CA GLY A 215 -21.68 17.85 5.71
C GLY A 215 -22.72 17.62 4.59
N LYS A 216 -22.54 18.26 3.45
CA LYS A 216 -23.42 18.15 2.28
C LYS A 216 -22.62 17.78 1.03
N GLY A 217 -23.22 16.95 0.18
CA GLY A 217 -22.62 16.46 -1.07
C GLY A 217 -21.69 15.26 -0.87
N PRO A 218 -20.88 14.93 -1.88
CA PRO A 218 -19.89 13.85 -1.79
C PRO A 218 -18.83 14.14 -0.75
N ALA A 219 -18.44 13.12 0.02
CA ALA A 219 -17.48 13.23 1.10
C ALA A 219 -16.03 13.35 0.58
N LEU A 220 -15.16 13.93 1.40
CA LEU A 220 -13.72 13.74 1.26
C LEU A 220 -13.28 12.55 2.12
N LEU A 221 -12.48 11.65 1.56
CA LEU A 221 -11.84 10.55 2.28
C LEU A 221 -10.41 10.98 2.59
N ILE A 222 -10.02 10.93 3.86
CA ILE A 222 -8.66 11.22 4.31
C ILE A 222 -8.17 10.02 5.08
N GLY A 223 -7.11 9.39 4.61
CA GLY A 223 -6.61 8.15 5.17
C GLY A 223 -5.11 8.16 5.48
N ALA A 224 -4.72 7.30 6.41
CA ALA A 224 -3.35 6.90 6.68
C ALA A 224 -3.37 5.50 7.28
N HIS A 225 -2.41 4.64 6.96
CA HIS A 225 -2.32 3.38 7.68
C HIS A 225 -1.69 3.57 9.06
N HIS A 226 -2.11 2.74 10.03
CA HIS A 226 -1.62 2.81 11.39
C HIS A 226 -0.86 1.56 11.83
N ASP A 227 -0.87 0.51 11.03
CA ASP A 227 0.02 -0.62 11.20
C ASP A 227 1.44 -0.24 10.73
N THR A 228 2.43 -0.85 11.34
CA THR A 228 3.84 -0.54 11.05
C THR A 228 4.74 -1.73 11.32
N TRP A 229 5.86 -1.78 10.63
CA TRP A 229 7.02 -2.54 11.06
C TRP A 229 7.74 -1.79 12.17
N HIS A 230 8.18 -2.49 13.21
CA HIS A 230 8.87 -1.90 14.37
C HIS A 230 8.09 -0.71 14.98
N ALA A 231 8.78 0.34 15.40
CA ALA A 231 8.14 1.56 15.91
C ALA A 231 7.46 2.37 14.79
N GLY A 232 7.97 2.32 13.56
CA GLY A 232 7.39 2.91 12.37
C GLY A 232 6.98 4.36 12.55
N SER A 233 7.94 5.20 12.96
CA SER A 233 7.63 6.60 13.29
C SER A 233 7.52 7.47 12.03
N THR A 234 8.37 7.23 11.04
CA THR A 234 8.21 7.85 9.72
C THR A 234 7.12 7.13 8.94
N ASP A 235 7.17 5.81 8.91
CA ASP A 235 6.25 4.94 8.19
C ASP A 235 5.37 4.11 9.15
N ASN A 236 4.10 4.44 9.38
CA ASN A 236 3.43 5.67 8.91
C ASN A 236 2.91 6.47 10.12
N GLY A 237 3.70 6.51 11.20
CA GLY A 237 3.40 7.33 12.38
C GLY A 237 3.19 8.81 12.02
N THR A 238 3.94 9.32 11.01
CA THR A 238 3.77 10.69 10.52
C THR A 238 2.41 10.88 9.85
N GLY A 239 1.96 9.93 9.04
CA GLY A 239 0.63 9.95 8.42
C GLY A 239 -0.48 9.95 9.46
N VAL A 240 -0.40 9.08 10.45
CA VAL A 240 -1.38 9.02 11.56
C VAL A 240 -1.37 10.31 12.38
N ALA A 241 -0.21 10.89 12.66
CA ALA A 241 -0.12 12.15 13.42
C ALA A 241 -0.78 13.31 12.66
N VAL A 242 -0.56 13.41 11.34
CA VAL A 242 -1.22 14.40 10.50
C VAL A 242 -2.72 14.12 10.39
N LEU A 243 -3.14 12.86 10.23
CA LEU A 243 -4.55 12.46 10.17
C LEU A 243 -5.30 12.92 11.44
N ILE A 244 -4.76 12.65 12.62
CA ILE A 244 -5.34 13.05 13.90
C ILE A 244 -5.42 14.58 13.99
N GLU A 245 -4.36 15.29 13.64
CA GLU A 245 -4.32 16.75 13.70
C GLU A 245 -5.34 17.38 12.76
N LEU A 246 -5.48 16.86 11.52
CA LEU A 246 -6.50 17.29 10.57
C LEU A 246 -7.91 17.04 11.11
N ALA A 247 -8.16 15.86 11.63
CA ALA A 247 -9.45 15.47 12.20
C ALA A 247 -9.86 16.42 13.34
N GLU A 248 -8.95 16.68 14.29
CA GLU A 248 -9.19 17.59 15.40
C GLU A 248 -9.39 19.05 14.95
N GLN A 249 -8.67 19.50 13.93
CA GLN A 249 -8.84 20.86 13.39
C GLN A 249 -10.15 21.02 12.64
N MET A 250 -10.49 20.05 11.78
CA MET A 250 -11.73 20.08 11.00
C MET A 250 -12.98 19.93 11.89
N ALA A 251 -12.89 19.16 13.00
CA ALA A 251 -13.98 19.08 13.97
C ALA A 251 -14.26 20.44 14.65
N ARG A 252 -13.22 21.24 14.91
CA ARG A 252 -13.39 22.60 15.47
C ARG A 252 -13.91 23.63 14.45
N ALA A 253 -13.66 23.42 13.17
CA ALA A 253 -14.07 24.30 12.08
C ALA A 253 -14.55 23.46 10.88
N PRO A 254 -15.76 22.87 10.98
CA PRO A 254 -16.29 22.01 9.92
C PRO A 254 -16.44 22.76 8.59
N GLY A 255 -16.11 22.06 7.51
CA GLY A 255 -16.32 22.55 6.15
C GLY A 255 -17.74 22.29 5.61
N ARG A 256 -17.88 22.41 4.29
CA ARG A 256 -19.14 22.17 3.58
C ARG A 256 -19.41 20.66 3.42
N ARG A 257 -18.39 19.90 3.02
CA ARG A 257 -18.52 18.47 2.69
C ARG A 257 -18.45 17.59 3.93
N PRO A 258 -19.08 16.43 3.89
CA PRO A 258 -18.77 15.39 4.85
C PRO A 258 -17.29 14.98 4.72
N ILE A 259 -16.67 14.58 5.82
CA ILE A 259 -15.31 14.06 5.80
C ILE A 259 -15.30 12.70 6.52
N ALA A 260 -14.72 11.69 5.87
CA ALA A 260 -14.37 10.43 6.49
C ALA A 260 -12.84 10.42 6.74
N PHE A 261 -12.45 10.30 8.01
CA PHE A 261 -11.08 10.04 8.43
C PHE A 261 -10.93 8.56 8.69
N VAL A 262 -9.94 7.93 8.06
CA VAL A 262 -9.74 6.49 8.23
C VAL A 262 -8.28 6.20 8.54
N ALA A 263 -8.05 5.57 9.70
CA ALA A 263 -6.76 4.95 9.97
C ALA A 263 -6.87 3.48 9.56
N TYR A 264 -6.17 3.09 8.50
CA TYR A 264 -6.19 1.75 7.94
C TYR A 264 -5.26 0.82 8.70
N ASP A 265 -5.63 -0.46 8.78
CA ASP A 265 -4.80 -1.53 9.34
C ASP A 265 -4.44 -2.53 8.23
N GLY A 266 -3.26 -3.13 8.30
CA GLY A 266 -2.85 -4.15 7.33
C GLY A 266 -2.42 -3.62 5.96
N GLU A 267 -2.01 -2.37 5.88
CA GLU A 267 -1.38 -1.79 4.68
C GLU A 267 -0.09 -2.54 4.37
N GLU A 268 0.79 -2.65 5.36
CA GLU A 268 2.11 -3.28 5.31
C GLU A 268 2.09 -4.74 4.89
N LEU A 269 0.95 -5.40 5.07
CA LEU A 269 0.75 -6.80 4.73
C LEU A 269 0.04 -7.01 3.38
N GLY A 270 -0.44 -5.94 2.74
CA GLY A 270 -1.08 -6.02 1.42
C GLY A 270 -2.31 -5.13 1.24
N LEU A 271 -2.34 -3.96 1.85
CA LEU A 271 -3.39 -2.95 1.70
C LEU A 271 -4.79 -3.43 2.15
N PHE A 272 -4.83 -4.42 3.07
CA PHE A 272 -6.09 -5.13 3.39
C PHE A 272 -7.17 -4.20 3.95
N GLY A 273 -6.81 -3.30 4.88
CA GLY A 273 -7.76 -2.38 5.49
C GLY A 273 -8.30 -1.34 4.53
N GLY A 274 -7.43 -0.80 3.67
CA GLY A 274 -7.83 0.14 2.63
C GLY A 274 -8.83 -0.48 1.65
N TYR A 275 -8.52 -1.68 1.13
CA TYR A 275 -9.43 -2.41 0.25
C TYR A 275 -10.74 -2.81 0.94
N ASP A 276 -10.71 -3.25 2.21
CA ASP A 276 -11.91 -3.60 2.94
C ASP A 276 -12.84 -2.40 3.13
N PHE A 277 -12.29 -1.25 3.54
CA PHE A 277 -13.05 -0.02 3.68
C PHE A 277 -13.70 0.40 2.36
N LEU A 278 -12.91 0.45 1.29
CA LEU A 278 -13.41 0.85 -0.02
C LEU A 278 -14.49 -0.10 -0.54
N ARG A 279 -14.35 -1.41 -0.36
CA ARG A 279 -15.40 -2.38 -0.73
C ARG A 279 -16.70 -2.14 0.01
N LYS A 280 -16.64 -1.93 1.30
CA LYS A 280 -17.84 -1.74 2.15
C LYS A 280 -18.55 -0.42 1.88
N HIS A 281 -17.79 0.64 1.68
CA HIS A 281 -18.34 2.01 1.65
C HIS A 281 -18.49 2.56 0.24
N VAL A 282 -17.60 2.26 -0.68
CA VAL A 282 -17.67 2.76 -2.05
C VAL A 282 -18.48 1.82 -2.93
N ILE A 283 -18.13 0.53 -2.96
CA ILE A 283 -18.79 -0.45 -3.85
C ILE A 283 -20.19 -0.78 -3.35
N GLY A 284 -20.37 -0.90 -2.04
CA GLY A 284 -21.70 -1.05 -1.45
C GLY A 284 -22.62 0.16 -1.65
N MET A 285 -22.14 1.20 -2.36
CA MET A 285 -22.82 2.45 -2.69
C MET A 285 -23.43 3.16 -1.47
N LYS A 286 -22.88 2.91 -0.29
CA LYS A 286 -23.35 3.51 0.96
C LYS A 286 -22.92 4.95 1.08
N GLU A 287 -21.74 5.29 0.56
CA GLU A 287 -21.14 6.62 0.63
C GLU A 287 -20.68 7.08 -0.77
N LYS A 288 -20.84 8.36 -1.06
CA LYS A 288 -20.28 8.99 -2.25
C LYS A 288 -19.07 9.80 -1.85
N PHE A 289 -17.91 9.48 -2.41
CA PHE A 289 -16.69 10.23 -2.19
C PHE A 289 -16.34 11.07 -3.41
N ALA A 290 -15.92 12.31 -3.17
CA ALA A 290 -15.42 13.22 -4.18
C ALA A 290 -13.94 12.95 -4.50
N ALA A 291 -13.14 12.74 -3.45
CA ALA A 291 -11.70 12.49 -3.57
C ALA A 291 -11.16 11.71 -2.36
N PHE A 292 -10.02 11.05 -2.56
CA PHE A 292 -9.24 10.39 -1.51
C PHE A 292 -7.87 11.09 -1.34
N LEU A 293 -7.56 11.51 -0.13
CA LEU A 293 -6.25 12.02 0.27
C LEU A 293 -5.57 10.96 1.15
N ASN A 294 -4.51 10.35 0.65
CA ASN A 294 -3.72 9.35 1.38
C ASN A 294 -2.46 9.99 1.96
N LEU A 295 -2.31 9.92 3.26
CA LEU A 295 -1.19 10.47 4.01
C LEU A 295 -0.13 9.39 4.21
N GLU A 296 0.65 9.13 3.15
CA GLU A 296 1.72 8.13 3.14
C GLU A 296 3.05 8.80 3.43
N ILE A 297 3.61 8.57 4.59
CA ILE A 297 4.89 9.18 5.03
C ILE A 297 4.95 10.68 4.65
N PRO A 298 4.00 11.52 5.11
CA PRO A 298 3.96 12.94 4.72
C PRO A 298 5.07 13.77 5.34
N GLY A 299 5.80 13.22 6.31
CA GLY A 299 6.92 13.85 7.00
C GLY A 299 8.09 12.91 7.08
N ALA A 300 9.23 13.32 6.51
CA ALA A 300 10.49 12.62 6.51
C ALA A 300 11.62 13.59 6.91
N GLY A 301 12.86 13.16 6.87
CA GLY A 301 14.01 14.02 7.09
C GLY A 301 14.21 15.03 5.95
N ALA A 302 15.08 16.01 6.17
CA ALA A 302 15.31 17.09 5.20
C ALA A 302 15.92 16.60 3.88
N ASP A 303 16.70 15.53 3.94
CA ASP A 303 17.44 14.97 2.79
C ASP A 303 16.72 13.79 2.10
N ASP A 304 15.51 13.46 2.56
CA ASP A 304 14.76 12.32 2.05
C ASP A 304 14.08 12.65 0.71
N ILE A 305 13.91 11.61 -0.12
CA ILE A 305 13.11 11.74 -1.35
C ILE A 305 11.65 11.90 -0.95
N ARG A 306 11.02 12.96 -1.43
CA ARG A 306 9.63 13.31 -1.11
C ARG A 306 8.82 13.47 -2.38
N ALA A 307 7.78 12.68 -2.49
CA ALA A 307 6.92 12.64 -3.66
C ALA A 307 5.46 12.97 -3.32
N LEU A 308 4.79 13.62 -4.24
CA LEU A 308 3.35 13.81 -4.28
C LEU A 308 2.83 13.26 -5.60
N ALA A 309 1.96 12.28 -5.54
CA ALA A 309 1.24 11.78 -6.70
C ALA A 309 -0.22 12.22 -6.63
N HIS A 310 -0.78 12.68 -7.75
CA HIS A 310 -2.20 13.07 -7.80
C HIS A 310 -2.84 12.73 -9.13
N THR A 311 -4.15 12.50 -9.11
CA THR A 311 -4.94 12.35 -10.33
C THR A 311 -5.20 13.69 -11.00
N HIS A 312 -5.43 13.69 -12.31
CA HIS A 312 -5.65 14.88 -13.12
C HIS A 312 -6.73 15.81 -12.53
N ALA A 313 -7.83 15.26 -12.03
CA ALA A 313 -8.93 16.05 -11.45
C ALA A 313 -8.52 16.89 -10.21
N LEU A 314 -7.45 16.51 -9.50
CA LEU A 314 -6.98 17.24 -8.32
C LEU A 314 -5.87 18.25 -8.62
N GLU A 315 -5.27 18.25 -9.80
CA GLU A 315 -4.16 19.14 -10.15
C GLU A 315 -4.49 20.63 -9.87
N GLY A 316 -5.60 21.10 -10.38
CA GLY A 316 -6.03 22.49 -10.21
C GLY A 316 -6.25 22.88 -8.74
N PRO A 317 -7.09 22.18 -7.99
CA PRO A 317 -7.32 22.45 -6.56
C PRO A 317 -6.06 22.36 -5.71
N LEU A 318 -5.19 21.38 -5.95
CA LEU A 318 -3.98 21.19 -5.16
C LEU A 318 -2.89 22.23 -5.45
N ARG A 319 -2.78 22.73 -6.68
CA ARG A 319 -1.79 23.74 -7.08
C ARG A 319 -1.82 24.99 -6.19
N SER A 320 -3.01 25.42 -5.74
CA SER A 320 -3.16 26.58 -4.87
C SER A 320 -2.67 26.36 -3.43
N THR A 321 -2.35 25.15 -3.05
CA THR A 321 -2.00 24.75 -1.69
C THR A 321 -0.51 24.75 -1.43
N ALA A 322 0.31 24.83 -2.48
CA ALA A 322 1.76 24.75 -2.47
C ALA A 322 2.28 23.45 -1.79
N LEU A 323 1.56 22.34 -1.97
CA LEU A 323 2.03 21.02 -1.56
C LEU A 323 3.29 20.61 -2.33
N ASP A 324 3.35 20.94 -3.61
CA ASP A 324 4.50 20.73 -4.50
C ASP A 324 5.79 21.39 -4.04
N GLU A 325 5.72 22.48 -3.27
CA GLU A 325 6.91 23.07 -2.63
C GLU A 325 7.53 22.16 -1.56
N LEU A 326 6.72 21.30 -0.93
CA LEU A 326 7.18 20.35 0.08
C LEU A 326 7.59 19.00 -0.50
N TYR A 327 7.01 18.65 -1.63
CA TYR A 327 7.20 17.38 -2.32
C TYR A 327 7.72 17.66 -3.73
N PRO A 328 9.05 17.83 -3.90
CA PRO A 328 9.65 18.27 -5.16
C PRO A 328 9.49 17.25 -6.29
N VAL A 329 9.26 15.98 -5.97
CA VAL A 329 8.89 14.95 -6.96
C VAL A 329 7.36 14.94 -7.05
N CYS A 330 6.81 15.70 -8.01
CA CYS A 330 5.37 15.73 -8.24
C CYS A 330 5.04 15.03 -9.55
N VAL A 331 4.23 13.98 -9.50
CA VAL A 331 3.91 13.12 -10.65
C VAL A 331 2.40 12.89 -10.76
N GLY A 332 1.93 12.63 -11.98
CA GLY A 332 0.59 12.09 -12.17
C GLY A 332 0.48 10.69 -11.60
N MET A 333 -0.67 10.36 -11.00
CA MET A 333 -0.89 9.05 -10.39
C MET A 333 -0.74 7.90 -11.40
N GLU A 334 -0.99 8.14 -12.68
CA GLU A 334 -0.82 7.18 -13.78
C GLU A 334 0.63 6.71 -13.97
N MET A 335 1.60 7.51 -13.52
CA MET A 335 3.02 7.14 -13.61
C MET A 335 3.47 6.17 -12.52
N VAL A 336 2.75 6.13 -11.40
CA VAL A 336 3.15 5.35 -10.22
C VAL A 336 3.27 3.85 -10.51
N PRO A 337 2.30 3.19 -11.18
CA PRO A 337 2.44 1.77 -11.52
C PRO A 337 3.67 1.45 -12.37
N ALA A 338 4.04 2.32 -13.30
CA ALA A 338 5.23 2.13 -14.13
C ALA A 338 6.51 2.20 -13.30
N LEU A 339 6.56 3.09 -12.32
CA LEU A 339 7.71 3.27 -11.43
C LEU A 339 7.88 2.11 -10.43
N PHE A 340 6.80 1.45 -10.03
CA PHE A 340 6.84 0.42 -8.99
C PHE A 340 6.58 -1.01 -9.48
N GLY A 341 6.77 -1.27 -10.79
CA GLY A 341 6.64 -2.62 -11.35
C GLY A 341 5.19 -3.13 -11.38
N GLY A 342 4.23 -2.23 -11.59
CA GLY A 342 2.82 -2.55 -11.79
C GLY A 342 1.92 -2.41 -10.56
N VAL A 343 2.44 -1.82 -9.48
CA VAL A 343 1.67 -1.57 -8.26
C VAL A 343 1.65 -0.08 -7.91
N VAL A 344 0.61 0.35 -7.21
CA VAL A 344 0.61 1.59 -6.43
C VAL A 344 0.77 1.15 -4.97
N PRO A 345 1.95 1.27 -4.36
CA PRO A 345 2.25 0.60 -3.11
C PRO A 345 1.74 1.39 -1.89
N THR A 346 0.49 1.81 -1.90
CA THR A 346 -0.19 2.54 -0.82
C THR A 346 -1.71 2.32 -0.87
N ASP A 347 -2.43 2.65 0.20
CA ASP A 347 -3.88 2.46 0.32
C ASP A 347 -4.74 3.13 -0.77
N ILE A 348 -4.21 4.11 -1.48
CA ILE A 348 -4.93 4.77 -2.59
C ILE A 348 -5.09 3.86 -3.82
N GLN A 349 -4.38 2.73 -3.88
CA GLN A 349 -4.34 1.87 -5.07
C GLN A 349 -5.73 1.49 -5.56
N GLY A 350 -6.58 0.98 -4.67
CA GLY A 350 -7.94 0.58 -5.04
C GLY A 350 -8.79 1.76 -5.54
N ALA A 351 -8.76 2.87 -4.81
CA ALA A 351 -9.51 4.07 -5.17
C ALA A 351 -9.09 4.59 -6.56
N TYR A 352 -7.79 4.69 -6.80
CA TYR A 352 -7.26 5.12 -8.10
C TYR A 352 -7.72 4.21 -9.24
N ARG A 353 -7.56 2.89 -9.10
CA ARG A 353 -7.97 1.92 -10.12
C ARG A 353 -9.48 1.94 -10.40
N TRP A 354 -10.29 2.34 -9.43
CA TRP A 354 -11.75 2.50 -9.59
C TRP A 354 -12.15 3.86 -10.15
N GLY A 355 -11.19 4.71 -10.47
CA GLY A 355 -11.41 6.02 -11.06
C GLY A 355 -11.80 7.10 -10.05
N MET A 356 -11.54 6.89 -8.74
CA MET A 356 -11.74 7.93 -7.74
C MET A 356 -10.57 8.92 -7.80
N PRO A 357 -10.85 10.23 -7.91
CA PRO A 357 -9.79 11.23 -7.80
C PRO A 357 -9.06 11.12 -6.48
N GLY A 358 -7.73 11.26 -6.53
CA GLY A 358 -6.95 11.14 -5.31
C GLY A 358 -5.57 11.76 -5.39
N ALA A 359 -4.99 11.93 -4.21
CA ALA A 359 -3.60 12.31 -4.04
C ALA A 359 -2.97 11.52 -2.91
N SER A 360 -1.72 11.11 -3.08
CA SER A 360 -0.94 10.43 -2.06
C SER A 360 0.45 11.05 -1.97
N THR A 361 0.94 11.24 -0.75
CA THR A 361 2.37 11.42 -0.54
C THR A 361 3.08 10.07 -0.52
N ALA A 362 4.37 10.08 -0.75
CA ALA A 362 5.28 9.00 -0.43
C ALA A 362 6.66 9.60 -0.21
N CYS A 363 7.34 9.17 0.84
CA CYS A 363 8.73 9.56 1.07
C CYS A 363 9.60 8.32 1.22
N ASP A 364 10.83 8.43 0.78
CA ASP A 364 11.85 7.40 1.03
C ASP A 364 12.87 7.96 2.02
N THR A 365 13.09 7.23 3.09
CA THR A 365 14.00 7.58 4.19
C THR A 365 14.99 6.44 4.42
N PRO A 366 16.23 6.72 4.83
CA PRO A 366 17.19 5.68 5.17
C PRO A 366 16.72 4.72 6.26
N TRP A 367 15.72 5.12 7.06
CA TRP A 367 15.19 4.35 8.18
C TRP A 367 13.97 3.49 7.81
N TYR A 368 13.43 3.68 6.59
CA TYR A 368 12.23 3.01 6.10
C TYR A 368 12.27 1.50 6.35
N HIS A 369 11.25 0.98 7.06
CA HIS A 369 11.10 -0.43 7.41
C HIS A 369 12.27 -1.03 8.21
N THR A 370 12.96 -0.23 9.03
CA THR A 370 14.04 -0.70 9.89
C THR A 370 13.73 -0.47 11.37
N ALA A 371 14.45 -1.17 12.25
CA ALA A 371 14.32 -0.96 13.70
C ALA A 371 14.76 0.43 14.18
N ALA A 372 15.41 1.22 13.32
CA ALA A 372 15.82 2.60 13.62
C ALA A 372 14.77 3.66 13.22
N ASP A 373 13.63 3.26 12.66
CA ASP A 373 12.52 4.20 12.38
C ASP A 373 11.81 4.61 13.67
N THR A 374 12.41 5.54 14.38
CA THR A 374 12.03 6.04 15.71
C THR A 374 11.69 7.54 15.68
N PRO A 375 10.99 8.09 16.68
CA PRO A 375 10.53 9.48 16.66
C PRO A 375 11.63 10.55 16.48
N ASP A 376 12.87 10.25 16.85
CA ASP A 376 14.02 11.14 16.68
C ASP A 376 14.50 11.25 15.23
N LYS A 377 13.99 10.41 14.32
CA LYS A 377 14.28 10.45 12.88
C LYS A 377 13.32 11.37 12.11
N VAL A 378 12.24 11.83 12.75
CA VAL A 378 11.23 12.68 12.11
C VAL A 378 11.63 14.16 12.25
N ASP A 379 11.67 14.88 11.13
CA ASP A 379 11.79 16.36 11.12
C ASP A 379 10.45 16.98 11.51
N ILE A 380 10.27 17.27 12.80
CA ILE A 380 9.02 17.83 13.34
C ILE A 380 8.65 19.18 12.73
N PRO A 381 9.56 20.14 12.52
CA PRO A 381 9.26 21.38 11.78
C PRO A 381 8.75 21.13 10.36
N PHE A 382 9.34 20.18 9.64
CA PHE A 382 8.84 19.79 8.31
C PHE A 382 7.45 19.16 8.39
N LEU A 383 7.22 18.22 9.32
CA LEU A 383 5.94 17.58 9.52
C LEU A 383 4.82 18.58 9.86
N ALA A 384 5.14 19.61 10.65
CA ALA A 384 4.19 20.68 10.96
C ALA A 384 3.83 21.52 9.72
N LYS A 385 4.81 21.82 8.85
CA LYS A 385 4.54 22.44 7.55
C LYS A 385 3.67 21.55 6.66
N ALA A 386 3.97 20.26 6.60
CA ALA A 386 3.17 19.29 5.86
C ALA A 386 1.72 19.26 6.37
N ALA A 387 1.49 19.14 7.66
CA ALA A 387 0.15 19.16 8.26
C ALA A 387 -0.62 20.46 7.90
N ALA A 388 0.05 21.61 7.96
CA ALA A 388 -0.55 22.89 7.60
C ALA A 388 -0.92 22.96 6.10
N ARG A 389 -0.09 22.40 5.21
CA ARG A 389 -0.37 22.36 3.76
C ARG A 389 -1.49 21.37 3.43
N TRP A 390 -1.51 20.20 4.05
CA TRP A 390 -2.61 19.24 3.91
C TRP A 390 -3.94 19.82 4.39
N ARG A 391 -3.95 20.59 5.47
CA ARG A 391 -5.16 21.32 5.88
C ARG A 391 -5.65 22.27 4.79
N ARG A 392 -4.73 23.00 4.12
CA ARG A 392 -5.09 23.88 2.98
C ARG A 392 -5.65 23.05 1.83
N ALA A 393 -5.08 21.88 1.53
CA ALA A 393 -5.55 20.97 0.50
C ALA A 393 -6.99 20.52 0.80
N VAL A 394 -7.28 20.07 2.01
CA VAL A 394 -8.64 19.71 2.44
C VAL A 394 -9.60 20.89 2.26
N THR A 395 -9.20 22.11 2.65
CA THR A 395 -10.03 23.31 2.51
C THR A 395 -10.28 23.66 1.04
N ALA A 396 -9.27 23.55 0.18
CA ALA A 396 -9.41 23.82 -1.25
C ALA A 396 -10.36 22.80 -1.92
N LEU A 397 -10.22 21.52 -1.58
CA LEU A 397 -11.09 20.47 -2.10
C LEU A 397 -12.52 20.58 -1.55
N ASP A 398 -12.69 21.01 -0.31
CA ASP A 398 -14.01 21.29 0.27
C ASP A 398 -14.75 22.39 -0.51
N ALA A 399 -14.04 23.40 -1.00
CA ALA A 399 -14.58 24.51 -1.78
C ALA A 399 -14.74 24.19 -3.28
N THR A 400 -14.19 23.10 -3.78
CA THR A 400 -14.23 22.72 -5.19
C THR A 400 -15.62 22.20 -5.58
N ASP A 401 -16.11 22.55 -6.76
CA ASP A 401 -17.39 22.07 -7.27
C ASP A 401 -17.37 20.59 -7.60
N ASP A 402 -18.54 19.93 -7.51
CA ASP A 402 -18.65 18.47 -7.69
C ASP A 402 -18.28 18.04 -9.13
N GLU A 403 -18.54 18.88 -10.12
CA GLU A 403 -18.22 18.66 -11.53
C GLU A 403 -16.72 18.54 -11.79
N ALA A 404 -15.88 19.18 -10.99
CA ALA A 404 -14.43 19.08 -11.12
C ALA A 404 -13.94 17.67 -10.76
N PHE A 405 -14.56 17.01 -9.79
CA PHE A 405 -14.23 15.64 -9.41
C PHE A 405 -14.80 14.57 -10.36
N ALA A 406 -15.83 14.92 -11.13
CA ALA A 406 -16.46 14.03 -12.09
C ALA A 406 -15.68 13.92 -13.42
N GLN A 407 -14.59 14.67 -13.58
CA GLN A 407 -13.74 14.60 -14.76
C GLN A 407 -13.08 13.22 -14.84
N PRO A 408 -13.29 12.46 -15.93
CA PRO A 408 -12.63 11.18 -16.09
C PRO A 408 -11.11 11.38 -16.18
N ASP A 409 -10.37 10.50 -15.54
CA ASP A 409 -8.91 10.49 -15.69
C ASP A 409 -8.56 10.07 -17.12
N PRO A 410 -7.83 10.91 -17.89
CA PRO A 410 -7.51 10.63 -19.30
C PRO A 410 -6.54 9.46 -19.48
N HIS A 411 -5.99 8.92 -18.40
CA HIS A 411 -5.02 7.83 -18.42
C HIS A 411 -5.61 6.48 -17.97
N LEU A 412 -6.77 6.50 -17.29
CA LEU A 412 -7.42 5.27 -16.83
C LEU A 412 -8.34 4.67 -17.90
N TRP A 413 -8.29 3.36 -17.99
CA TRP A 413 -9.25 2.61 -18.81
C TRP A 413 -10.64 2.61 -18.17
N CYS A 414 -11.67 2.55 -19.00
CA CYS A 414 -13.03 2.29 -18.54
C CYS A 414 -13.28 0.79 -18.52
N LEU A 415 -13.67 0.26 -17.36
CA LEU A 415 -14.01 -1.15 -17.18
C LEU A 415 -15.48 -1.27 -16.73
N GLN A 416 -16.28 -1.98 -17.51
CA GLN A 416 -17.65 -2.34 -17.20
C GLN A 416 -17.71 -3.82 -16.89
N ILE A 417 -18.47 -4.20 -15.86
CA ILE A 417 -18.67 -5.60 -15.48
C ILE A 417 -20.15 -5.91 -15.29
N GLU A 418 -20.54 -7.07 -15.75
CA GLU A 418 -21.87 -7.65 -15.55
C GLU A 418 -21.72 -9.05 -14.99
N ALA A 419 -22.57 -9.43 -14.06
CA ALA A 419 -22.63 -10.78 -13.53
C ALA A 419 -24.06 -11.30 -13.62
N THR A 420 -24.26 -12.40 -14.33
CA THR A 420 -25.58 -13.00 -14.59
C THR A 420 -25.58 -14.46 -14.14
N PRO A 421 -26.55 -14.91 -13.32
CA PRO A 421 -26.71 -16.31 -12.99
C PRO A 421 -26.98 -17.13 -14.27
N GLU A 422 -26.27 -18.25 -14.39
CA GLU A 422 -26.44 -19.24 -15.46
C GLU A 422 -26.44 -20.65 -14.88
N ASP A 423 -26.87 -21.63 -15.69
CA ASP A 423 -26.74 -23.04 -15.32
C ASP A 423 -25.28 -23.39 -15.06
N GLY A 424 -25.02 -23.88 -13.85
CA GLY A 424 -23.66 -24.23 -13.39
C GLY A 424 -22.89 -23.16 -12.67
N GLY A 425 -23.37 -21.90 -12.58
CA GLY A 425 -22.65 -20.85 -11.85
C GLY A 425 -23.09 -19.42 -12.13
N LEU A 426 -22.11 -18.53 -12.18
CA LEU A 426 -22.26 -17.10 -12.44
C LEU A 426 -21.43 -16.70 -13.66
N ARG A 427 -22.08 -16.24 -14.73
CA ARG A 427 -21.39 -15.66 -15.87
C ARG A 427 -20.91 -14.25 -15.53
N VAL A 428 -19.61 -14.03 -15.56
CA VAL A 428 -19.02 -12.70 -15.42
C VAL A 428 -18.55 -12.25 -16.79
N LYS A 429 -19.04 -11.08 -17.22
CA LYS A 429 -18.62 -10.38 -18.42
C LYS A 429 -17.87 -9.11 -18.03
N ALA A 430 -16.74 -8.85 -18.67
CA ALA A 430 -15.98 -7.63 -18.56
C ALA A 430 -15.85 -6.98 -19.94
N ARG A 431 -15.98 -5.67 -20.01
CA ARG A 431 -15.70 -4.88 -21.21
C ARG A 431 -14.76 -3.75 -20.85
N ALA A 432 -13.57 -3.77 -21.43
CA ALA A 432 -12.55 -2.76 -21.26
C ALA A 432 -12.45 -1.85 -22.48
N SER A 433 -12.36 -0.56 -22.25
CA SER A 433 -12.08 0.44 -23.29
C SER A 433 -11.00 1.40 -22.83
N MET A 434 -10.21 1.89 -23.77
CA MET A 434 -9.18 2.91 -23.55
C MET A 434 -9.82 4.27 -23.23
N PRO A 435 -9.07 5.26 -22.74
CA PRO A 435 -9.61 6.57 -22.36
C PRO A 435 -10.32 7.29 -23.51
N ASP A 436 -9.91 7.08 -24.76
CA ASP A 436 -10.53 7.62 -25.97
C ASP A 436 -11.82 6.89 -26.40
N GLY A 437 -12.24 5.87 -25.65
CA GLY A 437 -13.39 5.04 -25.92
C GLY A 437 -13.16 3.86 -26.88
N ALA A 438 -11.95 3.72 -27.43
CA ALA A 438 -11.63 2.56 -28.27
C ALA A 438 -11.63 1.27 -27.44
N PRO A 439 -12.09 0.11 -28.02
CA PRO A 439 -12.01 -1.16 -27.33
C PRO A 439 -10.56 -1.53 -26.97
N ALA A 440 -10.32 -1.99 -25.74
CA ALA A 440 -9.03 -2.54 -25.34
C ALA A 440 -8.89 -3.99 -25.83
N ALA A 441 -8.71 -4.16 -27.14
CA ALA A 441 -8.63 -5.46 -27.78
C ALA A 441 -7.29 -6.18 -27.45
N GLY A 442 -7.35 -7.49 -27.18
CA GLY A 442 -6.19 -8.31 -26.82
C GLY A 442 -5.62 -8.04 -25.44
N ALA A 443 -6.23 -7.17 -24.66
CA ALA A 443 -5.77 -6.83 -23.32
C ALA A 443 -5.91 -7.98 -22.33
N THR A 444 -5.01 -8.09 -21.37
CA THR A 444 -5.15 -9.03 -20.26
C THR A 444 -6.32 -8.60 -19.35
N VAL A 445 -7.24 -9.53 -19.10
CA VAL A 445 -8.37 -9.36 -18.19
C VAL A 445 -8.30 -10.45 -17.15
N GLU A 446 -8.10 -10.07 -15.88
CA GLU A 446 -8.18 -11.02 -14.76
C GLU A 446 -9.52 -10.90 -14.06
N ILE A 447 -10.13 -12.03 -13.78
CA ILE A 447 -11.39 -12.12 -13.05
C ILE A 447 -11.19 -13.08 -11.88
N TRP A 448 -11.50 -12.64 -10.67
CA TRP A 448 -11.47 -13.50 -9.49
C TRP A 448 -12.66 -13.27 -8.57
N LEU A 449 -12.96 -14.27 -7.76
CA LEU A 449 -13.98 -14.22 -6.73
C LEU A 449 -13.32 -14.28 -5.36
N ASP A 450 -13.47 -13.20 -4.59
CA ASP A 450 -13.14 -13.16 -3.17
C ASP A 450 -14.36 -13.50 -2.33
N VAL A 451 -14.10 -14.13 -1.20
CA VAL A 451 -15.01 -14.26 -0.08
C VAL A 451 -14.50 -13.44 1.09
N ASP A 452 -15.26 -13.24 2.16
CA ASP A 452 -15.02 -12.28 3.25
C ASP A 452 -13.62 -12.27 3.88
N ASP A 453 -12.88 -13.34 3.80
CA ASP A 453 -11.55 -13.51 4.39
C ASP A 453 -10.42 -13.33 3.37
N TYR A 454 -10.68 -12.69 2.24
CA TYR A 454 -9.75 -12.57 1.11
C TYR A 454 -9.31 -13.91 0.51
N THR A 455 -10.00 -14.98 0.83
CA THR A 455 -9.77 -16.27 0.18
C THR A 455 -10.27 -16.21 -1.25
N ARG A 456 -9.38 -16.35 -2.22
CA ARG A 456 -9.75 -16.43 -3.63
C ARG A 456 -10.37 -17.79 -3.90
N ALA A 457 -11.68 -17.80 -4.07
CA ALA A 457 -12.44 -19.00 -4.38
C ALA A 457 -12.36 -19.38 -5.87
N PHE A 458 -11.99 -18.42 -6.73
CA PHE A 458 -11.86 -18.59 -8.18
C PHE A 458 -10.96 -17.50 -8.76
N ARG A 459 -10.18 -17.84 -9.80
CA ARG A 459 -9.41 -16.89 -10.62
C ARG A 459 -9.36 -17.36 -12.05
N ALA A 460 -9.45 -16.45 -13.00
CA ALA A 460 -9.21 -16.66 -14.42
C ALA A 460 -8.46 -15.47 -15.01
N GLU A 461 -7.49 -15.75 -15.86
CA GLU A 461 -6.80 -14.78 -16.71
C GLU A 461 -7.24 -15.02 -18.15
N LEU A 462 -7.70 -13.99 -18.82
CA LEU A 462 -8.31 -14.02 -20.14
C LEU A 462 -7.65 -12.97 -21.05
N ARG A 463 -7.91 -13.09 -22.36
CA ARG A 463 -7.66 -12.03 -23.33
C ARG A 463 -8.98 -11.48 -23.83
N SER A 464 -9.10 -10.15 -23.89
CA SER A 464 -10.27 -9.50 -24.48
C SER A 464 -10.31 -9.71 -26.00
N ASP A 465 -11.52 -9.79 -26.55
CA ASP A 465 -11.76 -9.86 -27.99
C ASP A 465 -11.59 -8.47 -28.68
N ASP A 466 -11.88 -8.40 -29.99
CA ASP A 466 -11.81 -7.17 -30.78
C ASP A 466 -12.77 -6.05 -30.31
N ARG A 467 -13.73 -6.39 -29.43
CA ARG A 467 -14.66 -5.44 -28.80
C ARG A 467 -14.25 -5.05 -27.39
N GLY A 468 -13.08 -5.53 -26.93
CA GLY A 468 -12.60 -5.34 -25.57
C GLY A 468 -13.33 -6.20 -24.54
N GLU A 469 -14.05 -7.26 -24.98
CA GLU A 469 -14.86 -8.10 -24.09
C GLU A 469 -14.11 -9.38 -23.69
N ALA A 470 -14.25 -9.76 -22.42
CA ALA A 470 -13.83 -11.05 -21.88
C ALA A 470 -14.94 -11.63 -21.01
N SER A 471 -15.08 -12.95 -20.96
CA SER A 471 -16.15 -13.59 -20.18
C SER A 471 -15.73 -14.95 -19.65
N VAL A 472 -16.13 -15.23 -18.40
CA VAL A 472 -15.90 -16.53 -17.77
C VAL A 472 -17.11 -16.97 -16.95
N LEU A 473 -17.30 -18.28 -16.83
CA LEU A 473 -18.27 -18.85 -15.90
C LEU A 473 -17.56 -19.18 -14.58
N VAL A 474 -17.92 -18.47 -13.52
CA VAL A 474 -17.50 -18.79 -12.15
C VAL A 474 -18.33 -19.99 -11.66
N PRO A 475 -17.72 -21.15 -11.33
CA PRO A 475 -18.47 -22.35 -11.00
C PRO A 475 -19.32 -22.20 -9.74
N ALA A 476 -20.50 -22.81 -9.69
CA ALA A 476 -21.39 -22.77 -8.53
C ALA A 476 -20.74 -23.26 -7.23
N GLN A 477 -19.77 -24.17 -7.30
CA GLN A 477 -19.02 -24.64 -6.13
C GLN A 477 -18.13 -23.56 -5.52
N ALA A 478 -17.55 -22.65 -6.35
CA ALA A 478 -16.76 -21.52 -5.87
C ALA A 478 -17.66 -20.50 -5.16
N LEU A 479 -18.88 -20.28 -5.67
CA LEU A 479 -19.87 -19.40 -5.08
C LEU A 479 -20.40 -19.89 -3.71
N ARG A 480 -20.23 -21.16 -3.38
CA ARG A 480 -20.67 -21.75 -2.10
C ARG A 480 -19.62 -21.73 -1.01
N ARG A 481 -18.39 -21.32 -1.31
CA ARG A 481 -17.33 -21.17 -0.32
C ARG A 481 -17.54 -19.88 0.48
N GLY A 482 -17.26 -19.92 1.79
CA GLY A 482 -17.37 -18.78 2.69
C GLY A 482 -18.79 -18.49 3.20
N GLY A 483 -18.90 -17.75 4.28
CA GLY A 483 -20.14 -17.45 5.02
C GLY A 483 -20.59 -15.98 4.96
N GLY A 484 -19.93 -15.14 4.19
CA GLY A 484 -20.15 -13.69 4.18
C GLY A 484 -20.31 -13.09 2.78
N GLY A 485 -20.01 -11.79 2.64
CA GLY A 485 -20.09 -11.07 1.36
C GLY A 485 -19.18 -11.67 0.30
N ARG A 486 -19.62 -11.65 -0.93
CA ARG A 486 -18.86 -12.15 -2.08
C ARG A 486 -18.61 -11.01 -3.03
N TYR A 487 -17.38 -10.93 -3.52
CA TYR A 487 -16.96 -9.85 -4.41
C TYR A 487 -16.31 -10.45 -5.66
N VAL A 488 -16.80 -10.04 -6.81
CA VAL A 488 -16.14 -10.30 -8.09
C VAL A 488 -15.23 -9.12 -8.38
N HIS A 489 -13.93 -9.38 -8.46
CA HIS A 489 -12.95 -8.43 -8.89
C HIS A 489 -12.61 -8.66 -10.35
N VAL A 490 -12.47 -7.59 -11.09
CA VAL A 490 -12.01 -7.60 -12.47
C VAL A 490 -10.96 -6.53 -12.66
N THR A 491 -9.82 -6.90 -13.19
CA THR A 491 -8.81 -5.94 -13.65
C THR A 491 -8.60 -6.07 -15.16
N ALA A 492 -8.21 -4.98 -15.80
CA ALA A 492 -7.83 -4.96 -17.21
C ALA A 492 -6.53 -4.15 -17.40
N GLY A 493 -5.60 -4.68 -18.20
CA GLY A 493 -4.31 -4.05 -18.53
C GLY A 493 -3.27 -5.07 -19.00
N ASP A 494 -2.25 -4.64 -19.75
CA ASP A 494 -1.24 -5.55 -20.31
C ASP A 494 0.00 -5.73 -19.42
N ARG A 495 0.54 -4.66 -18.88
CA ARG A 495 1.73 -4.69 -18.00
C ARG A 495 1.35 -4.55 -16.53
N TRP A 496 0.31 -3.76 -16.25
CA TRP A 496 -0.26 -3.52 -14.94
C TRP A 496 -1.75 -3.24 -15.10
N PRO A 497 -2.55 -3.39 -14.04
CA PRO A 497 -3.96 -3.05 -14.11
C PRO A 497 -4.16 -1.57 -14.42
N MET A 498 -4.77 -1.28 -15.57
CA MET A 498 -5.14 0.06 -16.02
C MET A 498 -6.54 0.45 -15.55
N ALA A 499 -7.33 -0.52 -15.15
CA ALA A 499 -8.61 -0.32 -14.47
C ALA A 499 -8.92 -1.53 -13.59
N GLU A 500 -9.64 -1.28 -12.52
CA GLU A 500 -10.21 -2.31 -11.65
C GLU A 500 -11.67 -1.99 -11.36
N ARG A 501 -12.49 -3.01 -11.27
CA ARG A 501 -13.87 -2.90 -10.78
C ARG A 501 -14.18 -4.08 -9.90
N ILE A 502 -14.98 -3.81 -8.89
CA ILE A 502 -15.46 -4.82 -7.96
C ILE A 502 -16.98 -4.79 -7.96
N LEU A 503 -17.59 -5.95 -8.06
CA LEU A 503 -19.03 -6.14 -7.96
C LEU A 503 -19.34 -6.94 -6.69
N ALA A 504 -20.14 -6.38 -5.79
CA ALA A 504 -20.68 -7.12 -4.65
C ALA A 504 -21.79 -8.05 -5.15
N LEU A 505 -21.69 -9.33 -4.83
CA LEU A 505 -22.75 -10.32 -5.07
C LEU A 505 -23.63 -10.37 -3.82
N ILE A 506 -24.85 -9.90 -3.92
CA ILE A 506 -25.84 -9.88 -2.84
C ILE A 506 -26.45 -11.28 -2.65
#